data_f9db92a740288834c0ac75b69de94125
#
_entry.id   f9db92a740288834c0ac75b69de94125
#
_cell.length_a   1.000
_cell.length_b   1.000
_cell.length_c   1.000
_cell.angle_alpha   90.00
_cell.angle_beta   90.00
_cell.angle_gamma   90.00
#
_symmetry.space_group_name_H-M   'P 1'
#
loop_
_entity.id
_entity.type
_entity.pdbx_description
1 polymer ?
#
loop_
_entity_poly.entity_id
_entity_poly.type
_entity_poly.pdbx_seq_one_letter_code
_entity_poly.pdbx_strand_id
1 'polypeptide(L)'
;MNKDFYNSVKNELFNNILSYWDKFSRDFENPGFYGEIGNDNIQNKEIDRSIVMTSRFLWTYSAVARLTKNSNFLQMADFAYDVICKKYWDKNNHGVFWSVFPNGNPCVSKKQIYGEAFCCYGLSEYAAATKELRKDNEKSEKAMNLAVEIFDLIEKYALDKKKWRIHRSFVRRLEADK
;
A
#
# COMPACT_ATOMS: atom_id res chain seq x y z
N MET A 1 7.05 11.11 -30.06
CA MET A 1 7.63 10.11 -29.12
C MET A 1 8.24 8.99 -29.94
N ASN A 2 9.48 8.59 -29.68
CA ASN A 2 10.14 7.50 -30.41
C ASN A 2 9.41 6.18 -30.12
N LYS A 3 8.88 5.54 -31.15
CA LYS A 3 8.07 4.31 -31.06
C LYS A 3 8.89 3.14 -30.48
N ASP A 4 10.17 3.08 -30.82
CA ASP A 4 11.05 2.00 -30.34
C ASP A 4 11.32 2.14 -28.83
N PHE A 5 11.54 3.38 -28.36
CA PHE A 5 11.68 3.66 -26.94
C PHE A 5 10.42 3.31 -26.16
N TYR A 6 9.25 3.71 -26.65
CA TYR A 6 7.98 3.35 -26.03
C TYR A 6 7.79 1.83 -25.92
N ASN A 7 8.08 1.09 -26.99
CA ASN A 7 7.96 -0.36 -27.00
C ASN A 7 8.97 -1.01 -26.04
N SER A 8 10.18 -0.50 -25.96
CA SER A 8 11.21 -0.98 -25.01
C SER A 8 10.77 -0.80 -23.56
N VAL A 9 10.29 0.39 -23.19
CA VAL A 9 9.79 0.66 -21.83
C VAL A 9 8.57 -0.21 -21.50
N LYS A 10 7.65 -0.38 -22.45
CA LYS A 10 6.49 -1.25 -22.27
C LYS A 10 6.90 -2.70 -22.07
N ASN A 11 7.83 -3.20 -22.87
CA ASN A 11 8.35 -4.55 -22.73
C ASN A 11 9.02 -4.76 -21.37
N GLU A 12 9.86 -3.82 -20.94
CA GLU A 12 10.50 -3.87 -19.62
C GLU A 12 9.49 -3.90 -18.48
N LEU A 13 8.47 -3.06 -18.53
CA LEU A 13 7.43 -3.04 -17.51
C LEU A 13 6.69 -4.38 -17.41
N PHE A 14 6.18 -4.91 -18.52
CA PHE A 14 5.26 -6.06 -18.48
C PHE A 14 5.99 -7.40 -18.42
N ASN A 15 7.07 -7.57 -19.18
CA ASN A 15 7.75 -8.85 -19.31
C ASN A 15 8.91 -9.05 -18.34
N ASN A 16 9.39 -7.98 -17.71
CA ASN A 16 10.43 -8.06 -16.68
C ASN A 16 9.88 -7.63 -15.31
N ILE A 17 9.61 -6.36 -15.10
CA ILE A 17 9.31 -5.83 -13.76
C ILE A 17 8.05 -6.45 -13.15
N LEU A 18 6.90 -6.35 -13.81
CA LEU A 18 5.65 -6.88 -13.27
C LEU A 18 5.68 -8.40 -13.17
N SER A 19 6.22 -9.07 -14.20
CA SER A 19 6.36 -10.53 -14.22
C SER A 19 7.23 -11.05 -13.06
N TYR A 20 8.35 -10.36 -12.76
CA TYR A 20 9.21 -10.69 -11.63
C TYR A 20 8.47 -10.58 -10.29
N TRP A 21 7.86 -9.44 -10.03
CA TRP A 21 7.15 -9.21 -8.77
C TRP A 21 5.93 -10.10 -8.60
N ASP A 22 5.22 -10.41 -9.67
CA ASP A 22 4.09 -11.34 -9.65
C ASP A 22 4.52 -12.76 -9.25
N LYS A 23 5.71 -13.17 -9.69
CA LYS A 23 6.26 -14.49 -9.42
C LYS A 23 6.84 -14.64 -8.01
N PHE A 24 7.56 -13.62 -7.51
CA PHE A 24 8.43 -13.78 -6.34
C PHE A 24 7.97 -13.05 -5.09
N SER A 25 7.07 -12.05 -5.19
CA SER A 25 6.82 -11.15 -4.07
C SER A 25 5.83 -11.67 -3.04
N ARG A 26 4.88 -12.51 -3.43
CA ARG A 26 3.78 -12.93 -2.54
C ARG A 26 4.18 -14.09 -1.64
N ASP A 27 3.85 -13.96 -0.36
CA ASP A 27 3.86 -15.05 0.60
C ASP A 27 2.43 -15.56 0.79
N PHE A 28 2.20 -16.82 0.44
CA PHE A 28 0.90 -17.48 0.58
C PHE A 28 0.76 -18.25 1.90
N GLU A 29 1.87 -18.57 2.57
CA GLU A 29 1.87 -19.21 3.89
C GLU A 29 1.43 -18.21 4.98
N ASN A 30 1.99 -16.98 4.90
CA ASN A 30 1.63 -15.86 5.76
C ASN A 30 1.17 -14.68 4.89
N PRO A 31 -0.09 -14.67 4.40
CA PRO A 31 -0.53 -13.78 3.32
C PRO A 31 -0.03 -12.34 3.44
N GLY A 32 0.75 -11.91 2.45
CA GLY A 32 1.44 -10.63 2.39
C GLY A 32 2.55 -10.65 1.36
N PHE A 33 3.39 -9.63 1.38
CA PHE A 33 4.58 -9.55 0.52
C PHE A 33 5.82 -9.81 1.36
N TYR A 34 6.78 -10.55 0.81
CA TYR A 34 8.07 -10.74 1.49
C TYR A 34 8.75 -9.40 1.69
N GLY A 35 9.31 -9.18 2.89
CA GLY A 35 10.01 -7.93 3.23
C GLY A 35 11.36 -7.80 2.50
N GLU A 36 11.96 -8.92 2.13
CA GLU A 36 13.23 -8.98 1.43
C GLU A 36 13.29 -10.18 0.48
N ILE A 37 13.89 -9.96 -0.68
CA ILE A 37 14.23 -11.01 -1.65
C ILE A 37 15.69 -10.79 -2.04
N GLY A 38 16.51 -11.81 -1.84
CA GLY A 38 17.94 -11.78 -2.16
C GLY A 38 18.20 -11.71 -3.67
N ASN A 39 19.44 -11.40 -4.06
CA ASN A 39 19.86 -11.38 -5.47
C ASN A 39 19.80 -12.76 -6.14
N ASP A 40 19.73 -13.82 -5.36
CA ASP A 40 19.52 -15.20 -5.76
C ASP A 40 18.03 -15.58 -5.88
N ASN A 41 17.13 -14.61 -5.71
CA ASN A 41 15.68 -14.76 -5.67
C ASN A 41 15.16 -15.60 -4.48
N ILE A 42 15.96 -15.78 -3.43
CA ILE A 42 15.51 -16.43 -2.19
C ILE A 42 14.77 -15.39 -1.34
N GLN A 43 13.55 -15.75 -0.93
CA GLN A 43 12.71 -14.92 -0.07
C GLN A 43 13.13 -15.08 1.39
N ASN A 44 13.37 -13.97 2.07
CA ASN A 44 13.55 -13.95 3.52
C ASN A 44 12.18 -13.98 4.21
N LYS A 45 11.82 -15.12 4.77
CA LYS A 45 10.51 -15.36 5.40
C LYS A 45 10.37 -14.71 6.78
N GLU A 46 11.47 -14.44 7.46
CA GLU A 46 11.50 -14.02 8.87
C GLU A 46 11.48 -12.50 9.05
N ILE A 47 11.84 -11.75 8.01
CA ILE A 47 11.97 -10.30 8.12
C ILE A 47 10.59 -9.62 8.18
N ASP A 48 10.52 -8.52 8.91
CA ASP A 48 9.32 -7.70 8.99
C ASP A 48 8.96 -7.07 7.63
N ARG A 49 7.69 -6.75 7.46
CA ARG A 49 7.11 -6.32 6.20
C ARG A 49 6.66 -4.88 6.29
N SER A 50 7.08 -4.05 5.35
CA SER A 50 6.80 -2.62 5.34
C SER A 50 5.45 -2.29 4.71
N ILE A 51 4.70 -1.37 5.35
CA ILE A 51 3.50 -0.78 4.76
C ILE A 51 3.79 -0.05 3.45
N VAL A 52 4.95 0.62 3.36
CA VAL A 52 5.36 1.37 2.17
C VAL A 52 5.42 0.46 0.94
N MET A 53 6.04 -0.71 1.08
CA MET A 53 6.12 -1.69 0.00
C MET A 53 4.73 -2.21 -0.40
N THR A 54 3.92 -2.61 0.59
CA THR A 54 2.55 -3.12 0.33
C THR A 54 1.68 -2.06 -0.36
N SER A 55 1.77 -0.80 0.07
CA SER A 55 1.06 0.33 -0.55
C SER A 55 1.52 0.60 -1.98
N ARG A 56 2.82 0.45 -2.27
CA ARG A 56 3.35 0.59 -3.63
C ARG A 56 2.87 -0.53 -4.55
N PHE A 57 2.75 -1.76 -4.07
CA PHE A 57 2.09 -2.84 -4.82
C PHE A 57 0.63 -2.48 -5.12
N LEU A 58 -0.13 -2.03 -4.12
CA LEU A 58 -1.50 -1.60 -4.28
C LEU A 58 -1.63 -0.54 -5.38
N TRP A 59 -0.82 0.52 -5.31
CA TRP A 59 -0.83 1.59 -6.30
C TRP A 59 -0.43 1.10 -7.69
N THR A 60 0.71 0.40 -7.80
CA THR A 60 1.29 -0.01 -9.09
C THR A 60 0.31 -0.87 -9.88
N TYR A 61 -0.26 -1.89 -9.25
CA TYR A 61 -1.16 -2.80 -9.94
C TYR A 61 -2.53 -2.17 -10.24
N SER A 62 -2.99 -1.24 -9.41
CA SER A 62 -4.18 -0.44 -9.70
C SER A 62 -3.96 0.51 -10.88
N ALA A 63 -2.83 1.21 -10.92
CA ALA A 63 -2.48 2.12 -12.00
C ALA A 63 -2.27 1.38 -13.33
N VAL A 64 -1.58 0.22 -13.30
CA VAL A 64 -1.40 -0.63 -14.50
C VAL A 64 -2.74 -1.14 -15.01
N ALA A 65 -3.63 -1.58 -14.12
CA ALA A 65 -4.98 -2.01 -14.50
C ALA A 65 -5.72 -0.89 -15.23
N ARG A 66 -5.71 0.33 -14.70
CA ARG A 66 -6.36 1.50 -15.31
C ARG A 66 -5.71 1.90 -16.63
N LEU A 67 -4.38 1.93 -16.68
CA LEU A 67 -3.63 2.28 -17.89
C LEU A 67 -3.92 1.33 -19.05
N THR A 68 -4.00 0.02 -18.74
CA THR A 68 -4.19 -1.04 -19.74
C THR A 68 -5.67 -1.39 -19.98
N LYS A 69 -6.59 -0.86 -19.16
CA LYS A 69 -8.01 -1.28 -19.12
C LYS A 69 -8.17 -2.78 -18.87
N ASN A 70 -7.22 -3.41 -18.20
CA ASN A 70 -7.21 -4.84 -17.92
C ASN A 70 -7.39 -5.09 -16.41
N SER A 71 -8.60 -5.53 -16.05
CA SER A 71 -8.96 -5.82 -14.65
C SER A 71 -8.20 -7.00 -14.03
N ASN A 72 -7.49 -7.82 -14.82
CA ASN A 72 -6.71 -8.94 -14.28
C ASN A 72 -5.58 -8.45 -13.35
N PHE A 73 -5.01 -7.28 -13.62
CA PHE A 73 -4.01 -6.69 -12.73
C PHE A 73 -4.57 -6.32 -11.34
N LEU A 74 -5.88 -6.15 -11.21
CA LEU A 74 -6.51 -5.90 -9.92
C LEU A 74 -6.44 -7.09 -8.95
N GLN A 75 -6.11 -8.30 -9.39
CA GLN A 75 -5.94 -9.44 -8.49
C GLN A 75 -4.79 -9.21 -7.48
N MET A 76 -3.67 -8.65 -7.96
CA MET A 76 -2.55 -8.28 -7.08
C MET A 76 -2.89 -7.06 -6.22
N ALA A 77 -3.63 -6.09 -6.76
CA ALA A 77 -4.11 -4.95 -5.99
C ALA A 77 -5.11 -5.38 -4.90
N ASP A 78 -6.04 -6.29 -5.20
CA ASP A 78 -6.96 -6.88 -4.21
C ASP A 78 -6.19 -7.55 -3.07
N PHE A 79 -5.17 -8.34 -3.42
CA PHE A 79 -4.33 -8.99 -2.42
C PHE A 79 -3.64 -7.95 -1.51
N ALA A 80 -3.05 -6.91 -2.09
CA ALA A 80 -2.41 -5.84 -1.34
C ALA A 80 -3.41 -5.09 -0.43
N TYR A 81 -4.60 -4.76 -0.96
CA TYR A 81 -5.67 -4.12 -0.21
C TYR A 81 -6.11 -4.96 0.99
N ASP A 82 -6.33 -6.25 0.77
CA ASP A 82 -6.72 -7.20 1.82
C ASP A 82 -5.65 -7.30 2.93
N VAL A 83 -4.37 -7.33 2.55
CA VAL A 83 -3.25 -7.35 3.49
C VAL A 83 -3.20 -6.05 4.31
N ILE A 84 -3.41 -4.90 3.69
CA ILE A 84 -3.48 -3.61 4.40
C ILE A 84 -4.61 -3.66 5.44
N CYS A 85 -5.82 -4.01 5.04
CA CYS A 85 -6.98 -4.02 5.91
C CYS A 85 -6.87 -5.03 7.06
N LYS A 86 -6.27 -6.19 6.81
CA LYS A 86 -6.21 -7.30 7.79
C LYS A 86 -5.02 -7.23 8.73
N LYS A 87 -3.86 -6.72 8.27
CA LYS A 87 -2.60 -6.79 9.00
C LYS A 87 -2.02 -5.43 9.39
N TYR A 88 -2.15 -4.40 8.56
CA TYR A 88 -1.56 -3.10 8.85
C TYR A 88 -2.52 -2.13 9.50
N TRP A 89 -3.81 -2.25 9.25
CA TRP A 89 -4.79 -1.32 9.79
C TRP A 89 -4.90 -1.43 11.31
N ASP A 90 -4.61 -0.34 12.01
CA ASP A 90 -4.75 -0.25 13.46
C ASP A 90 -6.22 0.04 13.82
N LYS A 91 -6.94 -1.01 14.22
CA LYS A 91 -8.38 -0.92 14.55
C LYS A 91 -8.68 -0.07 15.79
N ASN A 92 -7.69 0.12 16.67
CA ASN A 92 -7.87 0.85 17.93
C ASN A 92 -7.55 2.33 17.78
N ASN A 93 -6.47 2.65 17.03
CA ASN A 93 -5.97 4.02 16.91
C ASN A 93 -6.08 4.57 15.50
N HIS A 94 -6.62 3.77 14.56
CA HIS A 94 -6.71 4.08 13.14
C HIS A 94 -5.35 4.31 12.44
N GLY A 95 -5.37 4.48 11.11
CA GLY A 95 -4.14 4.53 10.32
C GLY A 95 -3.43 3.17 10.25
N VAL A 96 -2.18 3.15 9.83
CA VAL A 96 -1.45 1.91 9.56
C VAL A 96 -0.18 1.79 10.40
N PHE A 97 0.18 0.56 10.78
CA PHE A 97 1.47 0.26 11.38
C PHE A 97 2.58 0.45 10.34
N TRP A 98 3.76 0.91 10.78
CA TRP A 98 4.94 1.06 9.91
C TRP A 98 5.38 -0.28 9.32
N SER A 99 5.47 -1.31 10.17
CA SER A 99 5.76 -2.68 9.73
C SER A 99 5.05 -3.72 10.60
N VAL A 100 4.90 -4.91 10.03
CA VAL A 100 4.32 -6.07 10.69
C VAL A 100 5.23 -7.28 10.53
N PHE A 101 5.21 -8.18 11.50
CA PHE A 101 5.81 -9.51 11.36
C PHE A 101 5.08 -10.35 10.30
N PRO A 102 5.68 -11.44 9.79
CA PRO A 102 5.02 -12.34 8.84
C PRO A 102 3.63 -12.80 9.27
N ASN A 103 3.44 -13.11 10.55
CA ASN A 103 2.15 -13.52 11.12
C ASN A 103 1.10 -12.38 11.19
N GLY A 104 1.48 -11.14 10.85
CA GLY A 104 0.59 -9.98 10.84
C GLY A 104 0.52 -9.20 12.15
N ASN A 105 1.23 -9.63 13.20
CA ASN A 105 1.34 -8.84 14.41
C ASN A 105 2.18 -7.57 14.16
N PRO A 106 1.84 -6.43 14.78
CA PRO A 106 2.64 -5.22 14.65
C PRO A 106 4.10 -5.44 15.09
N CYS A 107 5.07 -5.09 14.23
CA CYS A 107 6.48 -5.04 14.54
C CYS A 107 6.86 -3.62 15.00
N VAL A 108 6.62 -2.63 14.14
CA VAL A 108 6.76 -1.22 14.48
C VAL A 108 5.41 -0.53 14.35
N SER A 109 4.78 -0.27 15.49
CA SER A 109 3.43 0.31 15.55
C SER A 109 3.38 1.83 15.34
N LYS A 110 4.53 2.50 15.29
CA LYS A 110 4.63 3.95 15.13
C LYS A 110 3.99 4.40 13.81
N LYS A 111 3.14 5.43 13.88
CA LYS A 111 2.53 6.07 12.72
C LYS A 111 3.56 7.00 12.06
N GLN A 112 4.23 6.52 11.03
CA GLN A 112 5.15 7.33 10.24
C GLN A 112 4.40 7.94 9.05
N ILE A 113 4.45 9.26 8.90
CA ILE A 113 3.72 9.99 7.88
C ILE A 113 4.05 9.49 6.46
N TYR A 114 5.29 9.10 6.24
CA TYR A 114 5.71 8.51 4.97
C TYR A 114 4.91 7.23 4.64
N GLY A 115 4.73 6.34 5.61
CA GLY A 115 3.93 5.12 5.44
C GLY A 115 2.43 5.42 5.28
N GLU A 116 1.90 6.34 6.10
CA GLU A 116 0.51 6.79 6.01
C GLU A 116 0.22 7.41 4.62
N ALA A 117 1.10 8.29 4.14
CA ALA A 117 0.95 8.94 2.84
C ALA A 117 0.98 7.94 1.67
N PHE A 118 1.89 6.95 1.70
CA PHE A 118 1.91 5.90 0.69
C PHE A 118 0.65 5.03 0.75
N CYS A 119 0.14 4.74 1.94
CA CYS A 119 -1.10 3.99 2.09
C CYS A 119 -2.30 4.77 1.55
N CYS A 120 -2.45 6.04 1.90
CA CYS A 120 -3.46 6.94 1.36
C CYS A 120 -3.41 6.99 -0.18
N TYR A 121 -2.21 7.17 -0.74
CA TYR A 121 -1.97 7.18 -2.18
C TYR A 121 -2.38 5.87 -2.86
N GLY A 122 -1.99 4.73 -2.30
CA GLY A 122 -2.35 3.41 -2.83
C GLY A 122 -3.86 3.14 -2.78
N LEU A 123 -4.50 3.46 -1.65
CA LEU A 123 -5.94 3.28 -1.45
C LEU A 123 -6.76 4.15 -2.41
N SER A 124 -6.34 5.40 -2.65
CA SER A 124 -7.02 6.31 -3.58
C SER A 124 -6.98 5.80 -5.02
N GLU A 125 -5.83 5.31 -5.49
CA GLU A 125 -5.70 4.74 -6.84
C GLU A 125 -6.50 3.44 -6.97
N TYR A 126 -6.49 2.60 -5.94
CA TYR A 126 -7.27 1.36 -5.91
C TYR A 126 -8.78 1.64 -5.95
N ALA A 127 -9.26 2.64 -5.20
CA ALA A 127 -10.65 3.06 -5.24
C ALA A 127 -11.06 3.50 -6.65
N ALA A 128 -10.22 4.30 -7.31
CA ALA A 128 -10.46 4.71 -8.68
C ALA A 128 -10.49 3.53 -9.66
N ALA A 129 -9.55 2.58 -9.51
CA ALA A 129 -9.44 1.41 -10.37
C ALA A 129 -10.64 0.45 -10.24
N THR A 130 -11.07 0.17 -9.01
CA THR A 130 -12.24 -0.71 -8.76
C THR A 130 -13.52 -0.10 -9.28
N LYS A 131 -13.73 1.20 -9.07
CA LYS A 131 -14.88 1.92 -9.62
C LYS A 131 -14.91 1.91 -11.14
N GLU A 132 -13.78 2.23 -11.77
CA GLU A 132 -13.68 2.37 -13.21
C GLU A 132 -13.84 1.02 -13.95
N LEU A 133 -13.13 -0.01 -13.49
CA LEU A 133 -12.96 -1.26 -14.25
C LEU A 133 -13.97 -2.34 -13.85
N ARG A 134 -14.39 -2.39 -12.58
CA ARG A 134 -15.32 -3.42 -12.08
C ARG A 134 -16.71 -2.88 -11.78
N LYS A 135 -16.90 -1.55 -11.75
CA LYS A 135 -18.13 -0.90 -11.28
C LYS A 135 -18.49 -1.28 -9.85
N ASP A 136 -17.49 -1.67 -9.06
CA ASP A 136 -17.64 -2.03 -7.65
C ASP A 136 -17.59 -0.76 -6.80
N ASN A 137 -18.74 -0.13 -6.65
CA ASN A 137 -18.87 1.11 -5.89
C ASN A 137 -18.63 0.88 -4.39
N GLU A 138 -19.08 -0.24 -3.83
CA GLU A 138 -18.93 -0.54 -2.40
C GLU A 138 -17.45 -0.66 -2.02
N LYS A 139 -16.69 -1.44 -2.78
CA LYS A 139 -15.25 -1.62 -2.53
C LYS A 139 -14.47 -0.34 -2.77
N SER A 140 -14.85 0.42 -3.80
CA SER A 140 -14.28 1.74 -4.08
C SER A 140 -14.51 2.72 -2.92
N GLU A 141 -15.72 2.81 -2.42
CA GLU A 141 -16.07 3.69 -1.28
C GLU A 141 -15.34 3.28 0.00
N LYS A 142 -15.26 1.98 0.31
CA LYS A 142 -14.50 1.48 1.46
C LYS A 142 -13.03 1.88 1.37
N ALA A 143 -12.39 1.69 0.22
CA ALA A 143 -10.99 2.06 0.05
C ALA A 143 -10.79 3.58 0.14
N MET A 144 -11.69 4.36 -0.45
CA MET A 144 -11.62 5.83 -0.37
C MET A 144 -11.82 6.32 1.06
N ASN A 145 -12.75 5.76 1.81
CA ASN A 145 -12.99 6.12 3.21
C ASN A 145 -11.75 5.89 4.08
N LEU A 146 -11.03 4.77 3.88
CA LEU A 146 -9.77 4.52 4.56
C LEU A 146 -8.69 5.55 4.17
N ALA A 147 -8.63 5.96 2.90
CA ALA A 147 -7.69 6.98 2.45
C ALA A 147 -7.99 8.35 3.06
N VAL A 148 -9.26 8.74 3.12
CA VAL A 148 -9.72 9.99 3.78
C VAL A 148 -9.41 9.96 5.27
N GLU A 149 -9.67 8.84 5.92
CA GLU A 149 -9.37 8.68 7.35
C GLU A 149 -7.87 8.86 7.65
N ILE A 150 -6.99 8.29 6.82
CA ILE A 150 -5.54 8.52 6.94
C ILE A 150 -5.19 10.00 6.74
N PHE A 151 -5.79 10.64 5.73
CA PHE A 151 -5.58 12.06 5.46
C PHE A 151 -5.97 12.91 6.69
N ASP A 152 -7.14 12.66 7.27
CA ASP A 152 -7.65 13.38 8.44
C ASP A 152 -6.73 13.17 9.67
N LEU A 153 -6.17 11.95 9.83
CA LEU A 153 -5.20 11.68 10.88
C LEU A 153 -3.91 12.49 10.69
N ILE A 154 -3.39 12.58 9.46
CA ILE A 154 -2.20 13.39 9.14
C ILE A 154 -2.47 14.86 9.44
N GLU A 155 -3.58 15.41 8.96
CA GLU A 155 -3.97 16.81 9.20
C GLU A 155 -4.13 17.11 10.69
N LYS A 156 -4.74 16.20 11.44
CA LYS A 156 -5.04 16.39 12.85
C LYS A 156 -3.80 16.31 13.75
N TYR A 157 -2.90 15.34 13.49
CA TYR A 157 -1.83 14.99 14.43
C TYR A 157 -0.43 15.32 13.93
N ALA A 158 -0.23 15.51 12.64
CA ALA A 158 1.08 15.76 12.07
C ALA A 158 1.28 17.18 11.56
N LEU A 159 0.22 17.92 11.25
CA LEU A 159 0.32 19.29 10.76
C LEU A 159 0.66 20.27 11.89
N ASP A 160 1.83 20.89 11.84
CA ASP A 160 2.19 22.06 12.65
C ASP A 160 1.61 23.33 12.01
N LYS A 161 0.43 23.72 12.45
CA LYS A 161 -0.30 24.89 11.93
C LYS A 161 0.45 26.22 12.09
N LYS A 162 1.38 26.31 13.07
CA LYS A 162 2.17 27.53 13.29
C LYS A 162 3.32 27.67 12.29
N LYS A 163 3.90 26.56 11.88
CA LYS A 163 5.08 26.53 11.00
C LYS A 163 4.78 25.99 9.60
N TRP A 164 3.54 25.66 9.32
CA TRP A 164 3.06 25.09 8.05
C TRP A 164 3.96 23.93 7.56
N ARG A 165 4.26 22.99 8.48
CA ARG A 165 5.08 21.82 8.21
C ARG A 165 4.43 20.55 8.79
N ILE A 166 4.76 19.42 8.22
CA ILE A 166 4.30 18.11 8.67
C ILE A 166 5.40 17.46 9.51
N HIS A 167 5.08 16.97 10.69
CA HIS A 167 5.97 16.15 11.51
C HIS A 167 6.20 14.80 10.87
N ARG A 168 7.39 14.19 11.10
CA ARG A 168 7.73 12.88 10.48
C ARG A 168 6.84 11.73 10.95
N SER A 169 6.30 11.82 12.14
CA SER A 169 5.47 10.78 12.73
C SER A 169 4.67 11.32 13.88
N PHE A 170 3.59 10.62 14.22
CA PHE A 170 2.83 10.86 15.44
C PHE A 170 2.65 9.52 16.20
N VAL A 171 2.57 9.64 17.53
CA VAL A 171 2.06 8.58 18.41
C VAL A 171 0.77 9.14 18.98
N ARG A 172 -0.34 8.47 18.75
CA ARG A 172 -1.55 8.80 19.49
C ARG A 172 -1.31 8.36 20.93
N ARG A 173 -0.92 9.28 21.79
CA ARG A 173 -1.00 9.05 23.22
C ARG A 173 -2.48 8.91 23.54
N LEU A 174 -2.84 7.78 24.11
CA LEU A 174 -4.06 7.63 24.90
C LEU A 174 -3.86 8.44 26.19
N GLU A 175 -3.80 9.76 26.10
CA GLU A 175 -4.04 10.58 27.27
C GLU A 175 -5.55 10.54 27.46
N ALA A 176 -5.95 9.76 28.45
CA ALA A 176 -7.27 9.88 29.01
C ALA A 176 -7.48 11.37 29.33
N ASP A 177 -8.49 11.96 28.70
CA ASP A 177 -9.05 13.22 29.17
C ASP A 177 -9.42 13.03 30.63
N LYS A 178 -8.65 13.65 31.52
CA LYS A 178 -8.99 13.90 32.91
C LYS A 178 -9.54 15.31 33.03
#